data_420ac16052d93fbe64ed092da7763035
#
_entry.id   420ac16052d93fbe64ed092da7763035
#
_cell.length_a   1.000
_cell.length_b   1.000
_cell.length_c   1.000
_cell.angle_alpha   90.00
_cell.angle_beta   90.00
_cell.angle_gamma   90.00
#
_symmetry.space_group_name_H-M   'P 1'
#
loop_
_entity.id
_entity.type
_entity.pdbx_description
1 polymer ?
#
loop_
_entity_poly.entity_id
_entity_poly.type
_entity_poly.pdbx_seq_one_letter_code
_entity_poly.pdbx_strand_id
1 'polypeptide(L)'
;MISHRTQLSVTVQYATADDELPARPLLRRWVRAALSADTAGMTVVLRFVEAAESRALNRRHRRSDRPTNVLSFVYDDQHGASGGDILLCAPVLRREAAQQGKSVAAHCAHLVVHGMLHLQGYDHEEAAEAARMEAHEIAILAGLGFANPYAAHPGPATKLSRRARR
;
A
#
# COMPACT_ATOMS: atom_id res chain seq x y z
N MET A 1 13.25 31.62 -8.53
CA MET A 1 13.16 30.25 -7.98
C MET A 1 11.96 29.56 -8.59
N ILE A 2 12.22 28.67 -9.49
CA ILE A 2 11.15 27.82 -10.03
C ILE A 2 10.94 26.72 -9.00
N SER A 3 9.83 26.78 -8.27
CA SER A 3 9.39 25.66 -7.43
C SER A 3 9.10 24.50 -8.37
N HIS A 4 9.99 23.55 -8.44
CA HIS A 4 9.70 22.28 -9.10
C HIS A 4 8.65 21.56 -8.25
N ARG A 5 7.37 21.85 -8.52
CA ARG A 5 6.30 21.02 -8.00
C ARG A 5 6.56 19.62 -8.48
N THR A 6 6.80 18.70 -7.54
CA THR A 6 6.87 17.29 -7.83
C THR A 6 5.66 16.89 -8.64
N GLN A 7 5.85 16.51 -9.90
CA GLN A 7 4.76 16.08 -10.75
C GLN A 7 4.35 14.67 -10.38
N LEU A 8 3.26 14.56 -9.63
CA LEU A 8 2.67 13.28 -9.27
C LEU A 8 1.44 13.05 -10.15
N SER A 9 1.46 11.95 -10.89
CA SER A 9 0.30 11.46 -11.64
C SER A 9 -0.23 10.20 -10.97
N VAL A 10 -1.48 10.20 -10.55
CA VAL A 10 -2.14 9.06 -9.92
C VAL A 10 -3.37 8.68 -10.72
N THR A 11 -3.40 7.45 -11.20
CA THR A 11 -4.56 6.84 -11.84
C THR A 11 -5.13 5.77 -10.92
N VAL A 12 -6.44 5.78 -10.71
CA VAL A 12 -7.14 4.79 -9.90
C VAL A 12 -8.09 4.00 -10.76
N GLN A 13 -7.97 2.68 -10.71
CA GLN A 13 -8.83 1.74 -11.45
C GLN A 13 -9.55 0.84 -10.46
N TYR A 14 -10.87 0.79 -10.56
CA TYR A 14 -11.70 -0.12 -9.77
C TYR A 14 -12.15 -1.28 -10.66
N ALA A 15 -11.37 -2.36 -10.64
CA ALA A 15 -11.69 -3.60 -11.38
C ALA A 15 -12.39 -4.60 -10.47
N THR A 16 -13.40 -4.12 -9.76
CA THR A 16 -14.19 -4.88 -8.79
C THR A 16 -15.57 -4.27 -8.69
N ALA A 17 -16.55 -5.06 -8.31
CA ALA A 17 -17.92 -4.60 -8.03
C ALA A 17 -18.08 -4.00 -6.63
N ASP A 18 -17.01 -3.99 -5.82
CA ASP A 18 -17.00 -3.42 -4.48
C ASP A 18 -17.13 -1.89 -4.57
N ASP A 19 -18.25 -1.35 -4.07
CA ASP A 19 -18.56 0.08 -4.09
C ASP A 19 -18.23 0.80 -2.78
N GLU A 20 -17.72 0.10 -1.77
CA GLU A 20 -17.35 0.66 -0.47
C GLU A 20 -15.85 0.94 -0.33
N LEU A 21 -15.12 0.88 -1.42
CA LEU A 21 -13.70 1.21 -1.44
C LEU A 21 -13.48 2.73 -1.34
N PRO A 22 -12.31 3.17 -0.84
CA PRO A 22 -12.02 4.59 -0.75
C PRO A 22 -12.13 5.30 -2.11
N ALA A 23 -12.61 6.54 -2.08
CA ALA A 23 -12.76 7.37 -3.27
C ALA A 23 -11.42 7.90 -3.78
N ARG A 24 -11.36 8.26 -5.06
CA ARG A 24 -10.14 8.75 -5.71
C ARG A 24 -9.45 9.91 -5.00
N PRO A 25 -10.14 10.96 -4.54
CA PRO A 25 -9.46 12.07 -3.86
C PRO A 25 -8.72 11.63 -2.60
N LEU A 26 -9.30 10.70 -1.85
CA LEU A 26 -8.70 10.17 -0.62
C LEU A 26 -7.46 9.34 -0.95
N LEU A 27 -7.55 8.48 -1.95
CA LEU A 27 -6.42 7.66 -2.41
C LEU A 27 -5.26 8.53 -2.91
N ARG A 28 -5.56 9.57 -3.67
CA ARG A 28 -4.54 10.52 -4.13
C ARG A 28 -3.84 11.24 -2.97
N ARG A 29 -4.59 11.59 -1.94
CA ARG A 29 -4.05 12.18 -0.72
C ARG A 29 -3.06 11.25 -0.03
N TRP A 30 -3.39 9.98 0.08
CA TRP A 30 -2.51 8.98 0.71
C TRP A 30 -1.23 8.75 -0.11
N VAL A 31 -1.36 8.63 -1.43
CA VAL A 31 -0.21 8.50 -2.32
C VAL A 31 0.72 9.70 -2.18
N ARG A 32 0.16 10.90 -2.19
CA ARG A 32 0.95 12.15 -2.05
C ARG A 32 1.66 12.22 -0.71
N ALA A 33 1.00 11.81 0.37
CA ALA A 33 1.59 11.81 1.71
C ALA A 33 2.78 10.86 1.82
N ALA A 34 2.78 9.77 1.05
CA ALA A 34 3.85 8.78 1.05
C ALA A 34 4.98 9.10 0.07
N LEU A 35 4.84 10.16 -0.73
CA LEU A 35 5.85 10.57 -1.70
C LEU A 35 7.00 11.30 -1.01
N SER A 36 8.24 10.88 -1.27
CA SER A 36 9.42 11.56 -0.76
C SER A 36 9.57 12.96 -1.38
N ALA A 37 10.01 13.92 -0.57
CA ALA A 37 10.27 15.29 -1.02
C ALA A 37 11.35 15.37 -2.11
N ASP A 38 12.24 14.40 -2.16
CA ASP A 38 13.35 14.34 -3.12
C ASP A 38 12.95 13.77 -4.49
N THR A 39 11.71 13.30 -4.63
CA THR A 39 11.23 12.72 -5.87
C THR A 39 10.88 13.80 -6.87
N ALA A 40 11.53 13.81 -8.03
CA ALA A 40 11.32 14.83 -9.08
C ALA A 40 9.97 14.66 -9.79
N GLY A 41 9.47 13.43 -9.89
CA GLY A 41 8.17 13.11 -10.48
C GLY A 41 7.89 11.64 -10.34
N MET A 42 6.62 11.27 -10.30
CA MET A 42 6.21 9.87 -10.17
C MET A 42 4.86 9.65 -10.84
N THR A 43 4.72 8.51 -11.49
CA THR A 43 3.46 8.02 -12.04
C THR A 43 3.05 6.76 -11.29
N VAL A 44 1.88 6.76 -10.70
CA VAL A 44 1.36 5.64 -9.90
C VAL A 44 0.00 5.23 -10.42
N VAL A 45 -0.19 3.94 -10.64
CA VAL A 45 -1.49 3.34 -10.91
C VAL A 45 -1.90 2.53 -9.69
N LEU A 46 -3.01 2.88 -9.07
CA LEU A 46 -3.67 2.07 -8.05
C LEU A 46 -4.78 1.29 -8.72
N ARG A 47 -4.76 -0.02 -8.61
CA ARG A 47 -5.79 -0.88 -9.18
C ARG A 47 -6.36 -1.79 -8.10
N PHE A 48 -7.66 -1.67 -7.88
CA PHE A 48 -8.40 -2.60 -7.03
C PHE A 48 -8.89 -3.77 -7.87
N VAL A 49 -8.56 -4.98 -7.43
CA VAL A 49 -8.83 -6.21 -8.18
C VAL A 49 -9.60 -7.22 -7.36
N GLU A 50 -10.19 -8.19 -8.04
CA GLU A 50 -10.78 -9.37 -7.43
C GLU A 50 -9.73 -10.44 -7.13
N ALA A 51 -10.10 -11.44 -6.33
CA ALA A 51 -9.21 -12.51 -5.90
C ALA A 51 -8.55 -13.26 -7.08
N ALA A 52 -9.29 -13.50 -8.16
CA ALA A 52 -8.79 -14.22 -9.33
C ALA A 52 -7.62 -13.49 -10.01
N GLU A 53 -7.72 -12.17 -10.21
CA GLU A 53 -6.65 -11.37 -10.81
C GLU A 53 -5.44 -11.30 -9.88
N SER A 54 -5.66 -11.07 -8.59
CA SER A 54 -4.59 -11.05 -7.59
C SER A 54 -3.84 -12.40 -7.55
N ARG A 55 -4.56 -13.50 -7.52
CA ARG A 55 -3.99 -14.84 -7.54
C ARG A 55 -3.16 -15.10 -8.80
N ALA A 56 -3.69 -14.75 -9.97
CA ALA A 56 -3.00 -14.95 -11.25
C ALA A 56 -1.68 -14.16 -11.30
N LEU A 57 -1.69 -12.91 -10.87
CA LEU A 57 -0.50 -12.07 -10.85
C LEU A 57 0.51 -12.50 -9.78
N ASN A 58 0.04 -12.91 -8.61
CA ASN A 58 0.89 -13.41 -7.54
C ASN A 58 1.58 -14.72 -7.95
N ARG A 59 0.86 -15.61 -8.60
CA ARG A 59 1.39 -16.86 -9.16
C ARG A 59 2.46 -16.58 -10.24
N ARG A 60 2.18 -15.65 -11.14
CA ARG A 60 3.07 -15.31 -12.26
C ARG A 60 4.36 -14.63 -11.82
N HIS A 61 4.26 -13.69 -10.88
CA HIS A 61 5.37 -12.81 -10.50
C HIS A 61 6.02 -13.16 -9.16
N ARG A 62 5.30 -13.84 -8.26
CA ARG A 62 5.78 -14.17 -6.91
C ARG A 62 5.81 -15.68 -6.65
N ARG A 63 5.43 -16.50 -7.62
CA ARG A 63 5.35 -17.96 -7.52
C ARG A 63 4.48 -18.48 -6.38
N SER A 64 3.48 -17.72 -6.00
CA SER A 64 2.51 -18.07 -4.96
C SER A 64 1.13 -18.16 -5.59
N ASP A 65 0.47 -19.32 -5.44
CA ASP A 65 -0.83 -19.60 -6.04
C ASP A 65 -1.97 -19.26 -5.08
N ARG A 66 -2.01 -18.00 -4.66
CA ARG A 66 -3.06 -17.48 -3.78
C ARG A 66 -3.21 -15.97 -3.99
N PRO A 67 -4.39 -15.39 -3.71
CA PRO A 67 -4.52 -13.95 -3.69
C PRO A 67 -3.73 -13.35 -2.52
N THR A 68 -3.18 -12.16 -2.72
CA THR A 68 -2.49 -11.39 -1.68
C THR A 68 -3.13 -10.03 -1.54
N ASN A 69 -2.88 -9.33 -0.44
CA ASN A 69 -3.47 -8.02 -0.16
C ASN A 69 -2.97 -6.94 -1.12
N VAL A 70 -1.68 -6.86 -1.34
CA VAL A 70 -1.07 -5.83 -2.20
C VAL A 70 0.11 -6.39 -2.98
N LEU A 71 0.21 -6.00 -4.25
CA LEU A 71 1.35 -6.26 -5.12
C LEU A 71 1.84 -4.93 -5.68
N SER A 72 3.15 -4.70 -5.61
CA SER A 72 3.78 -3.51 -6.16
C SER A 72 4.74 -3.88 -7.27
N PHE A 73 4.62 -3.20 -8.41
CA PHE A 73 5.47 -3.40 -9.58
C PHE A 73 6.12 -2.08 -9.95
N VAL A 74 7.44 -1.99 -9.76
CA VAL A 74 8.23 -0.80 -10.11
C VAL A 74 8.42 -0.74 -11.61
N TYR A 75 8.23 0.43 -12.21
CA TYR A 75 8.52 0.63 -13.63
C TYR A 75 10.03 0.58 -13.88
N ASP A 76 10.41 -0.02 -15.02
CA ASP A 76 11.80 -0.02 -15.45
C ASP A 76 12.21 1.39 -15.91
N ASP A 77 13.24 1.95 -15.25
CA ASP A 77 13.65 3.35 -15.36
C ASP A 77 14.57 3.62 -16.54
N GLN A 78 14.48 2.89 -17.65
CA GLN A 78 15.34 3.11 -18.81
C GLN A 78 15.12 4.47 -19.49
N HIS A 79 14.05 5.19 -19.13
CA HIS A 79 13.68 6.48 -19.72
C HIS A 79 13.45 7.60 -18.69
N GLY A 80 13.96 7.45 -17.47
CA GLY A 80 13.78 8.43 -16.41
C GLY A 80 12.37 8.49 -15.82
N ALA A 81 11.50 7.54 -16.14
CA ALA A 81 10.17 7.45 -15.56
C ALA A 81 10.21 6.72 -14.22
N SER A 82 9.84 7.43 -13.16
CA SER A 82 9.71 6.88 -11.80
C SER A 82 8.26 6.48 -11.55
N GLY A 83 8.04 5.43 -10.79
CA GLY A 83 6.71 5.02 -10.41
C GLY A 83 6.45 3.53 -10.53
N GLY A 84 5.19 3.17 -10.60
CA GLY A 84 4.80 1.78 -10.72
C GLY A 84 3.31 1.56 -10.54
N ASP A 85 2.95 0.28 -10.50
CA ASP A 85 1.60 -0.19 -10.25
C ASP A 85 1.49 -0.75 -8.84
N ILE A 86 0.42 -0.40 -8.16
CA ILE A 86 0.03 -0.97 -6.85
C ILE A 86 -1.33 -1.63 -7.03
N LEU A 87 -1.36 -2.94 -6.91
CA LEU A 87 -2.59 -3.73 -7.02
C LEU A 87 -3.06 -4.13 -5.64
N LEU A 88 -4.32 -3.82 -5.34
CA LEU A 88 -4.96 -4.06 -4.05
C LEU A 88 -6.09 -5.06 -4.25
N CYS A 89 -6.03 -6.19 -3.58
CA CYS A 89 -7.08 -7.21 -3.66
C CYS A 89 -8.23 -6.85 -2.69
N ALA A 90 -9.35 -6.42 -3.23
CA ALA A 90 -10.47 -5.94 -2.43
C ALA A 90 -11.00 -6.98 -1.43
N PRO A 91 -11.24 -8.26 -1.80
CA PRO A 91 -11.69 -9.26 -0.84
C PRO A 91 -10.70 -9.53 0.30
N VAL A 92 -9.41 -9.60 -0.02
CA VAL A 92 -8.37 -9.85 1.00
C VAL A 92 -8.25 -8.65 1.94
N LEU A 93 -8.26 -7.43 1.38
CA LEU A 93 -8.22 -6.19 2.15
C LEU A 93 -9.38 -6.10 3.15
N ARG A 94 -10.60 -6.42 2.73
CA ARG A 94 -11.78 -6.43 3.60
C ARG A 94 -11.67 -7.46 4.69
N ARG A 95 -11.24 -8.67 4.36
CA ARG A 95 -11.08 -9.75 5.33
C ARG A 95 -10.04 -9.38 6.38
N GLU A 96 -8.90 -8.86 5.97
CA GLU A 96 -7.83 -8.45 6.88
C GLU A 96 -8.26 -7.28 7.78
N ALA A 97 -8.96 -6.29 7.23
CA ALA A 97 -9.48 -5.17 8.01
C ALA A 97 -10.40 -5.67 9.12
N ALA A 98 -11.33 -6.57 8.79
CA ALA A 98 -12.24 -7.17 9.77
C ALA A 98 -11.47 -7.97 10.83
N GLN A 99 -10.50 -8.79 10.43
CA GLN A 99 -9.68 -9.58 11.35
C GLN A 99 -8.84 -8.73 12.30
N GLN A 100 -8.40 -7.57 11.83
CA GLN A 100 -7.57 -6.65 12.63
C GLN A 100 -8.38 -5.60 13.39
N GLY A 101 -9.70 -5.63 13.26
CA GLY A 101 -10.58 -4.66 13.90
C GLY A 101 -10.39 -3.23 13.39
N LYS A 102 -10.02 -3.09 12.12
CA LYS A 102 -9.79 -1.79 11.47
C LYS A 102 -10.89 -1.49 10.47
N SER A 103 -11.09 -0.20 10.17
CA SER A 103 -11.91 0.19 9.03
C SER A 103 -11.22 -0.22 7.72
N VAL A 104 -12.00 -0.41 6.67
CA VAL A 104 -11.47 -0.66 5.32
C VAL A 104 -10.57 0.50 4.90
N ALA A 105 -10.96 1.73 5.19
CA ALA A 105 -10.14 2.91 4.88
C ALA A 105 -8.78 2.88 5.58
N ALA A 106 -8.73 2.57 6.87
CA ALA A 106 -7.47 2.51 7.62
C ALA A 106 -6.54 1.43 7.08
N HIS A 107 -7.07 0.24 6.82
CA HIS A 107 -6.25 -0.85 6.27
C HIS A 107 -5.80 -0.56 4.84
N CYS A 108 -6.68 0.01 4.02
CA CYS A 108 -6.34 0.43 2.66
C CYS A 108 -5.23 1.49 2.66
N ALA A 109 -5.32 2.51 3.54
CA ALA A 109 -4.29 3.53 3.68
C ALA A 109 -2.93 2.91 4.00
N HIS A 110 -2.89 1.95 4.92
CA HIS A 110 -1.67 1.22 5.27
C HIS A 110 -1.07 0.51 4.06
N LEU A 111 -1.88 -0.22 3.30
CA LEU A 111 -1.41 -0.94 2.11
C LEU A 111 -0.95 0.00 0.99
N VAL A 112 -1.62 1.12 0.79
CA VAL A 112 -1.21 2.14 -0.20
C VAL A 112 0.13 2.76 0.19
N VAL A 113 0.29 3.16 1.44
CA VAL A 113 1.56 3.72 1.95
C VAL A 113 2.69 2.69 1.82
N HIS A 114 2.44 1.46 2.22
CA HIS A 114 3.40 0.35 2.09
C HIS A 114 3.84 0.16 0.63
N GLY A 115 2.90 0.08 -0.30
CA GLY A 115 3.18 -0.02 -1.73
C GLY A 115 3.97 1.16 -2.27
N MET A 116 3.64 2.38 -1.85
CA MET A 116 4.37 3.58 -2.24
C MET A 116 5.81 3.57 -1.76
N LEU A 117 6.08 3.10 -0.56
CA LEU A 117 7.44 2.96 -0.05
C LEU A 117 8.23 1.93 -0.86
N HIS A 118 7.62 0.81 -1.23
CA HIS A 118 8.25 -0.16 -2.13
C HIS A 118 8.62 0.45 -3.48
N LEU A 119 7.73 1.26 -4.07
CA LEU A 119 8.01 1.93 -5.34
C LEU A 119 9.18 2.91 -5.23
N GLN A 120 9.48 3.39 -4.04
CA GLN A 120 10.59 4.31 -3.76
C GLN A 120 11.86 3.60 -3.24
N GLY A 121 11.91 2.28 -3.32
CA GLY A 121 13.09 1.50 -3.02
C GLY A 121 13.20 0.94 -1.60
N TYR A 122 12.20 1.16 -0.75
CA TYR A 122 12.17 0.53 0.57
C TYR A 122 11.90 -0.96 0.44
N ASP A 123 12.58 -1.76 1.24
CA ASP A 123 12.41 -3.20 1.29
C ASP A 123 12.25 -3.67 2.74
N HIS A 124 11.80 -4.91 2.92
CA HIS A 124 11.59 -5.49 4.24
C HIS A 124 12.20 -6.90 4.37
N GLU A 125 13.15 -7.26 3.50
CA GLU A 125 13.81 -8.55 3.54
C GLU A 125 14.73 -8.69 4.76
N GLU A 126 15.45 -7.62 5.12
CA GLU A 126 16.30 -7.58 6.30
C GLU A 126 15.62 -6.86 7.46
N ALA A 127 15.90 -7.30 8.70
CA ALA A 127 15.26 -6.76 9.90
C ALA A 127 15.45 -5.24 10.06
N ALA A 128 16.65 -4.72 9.76
CA ALA A 128 16.93 -3.29 9.85
C ALA A 128 16.14 -2.48 8.79
N GLU A 129 16.01 -3.02 7.58
CA GLU A 129 15.23 -2.41 6.50
C GLU A 129 13.75 -2.44 6.81
N ALA A 130 13.26 -3.57 7.33
CA ALA A 130 11.87 -3.72 7.77
C ALA A 130 11.52 -2.72 8.86
N ALA A 131 12.37 -2.55 9.86
CA ALA A 131 12.15 -1.59 10.95
C ALA A 131 12.10 -0.15 10.43
N ARG A 132 12.96 0.19 9.47
CA ARG A 132 13.01 1.51 8.86
C ARG A 132 11.76 1.79 8.04
N MET A 133 11.32 0.82 7.25
CA MET A 133 10.08 0.91 6.47
C MET A 133 8.86 1.06 7.36
N GLU A 134 8.75 0.25 8.41
CA GLU A 134 7.65 0.34 9.39
C GLU A 134 7.62 1.70 10.09
N ALA A 135 8.77 2.25 10.46
CA ALA A 135 8.85 3.57 11.06
C ALA A 135 8.33 4.66 10.12
N HIS A 136 8.65 4.59 8.84
CA HIS A 136 8.11 5.50 7.82
C HIS A 136 6.60 5.34 7.65
N GLU A 137 6.11 4.12 7.59
CA GLU A 137 4.66 3.84 7.49
C GLU A 137 3.91 4.47 8.67
N ILE A 138 4.39 4.25 9.89
CA ILE A 138 3.79 4.79 11.11
C ILE A 138 3.71 6.31 11.06
N ALA A 139 4.81 6.97 10.69
CA ALA A 139 4.89 8.43 10.63
C ALA A 139 3.94 9.02 9.58
N ILE A 140 3.91 8.43 8.38
CA ILE A 140 3.03 8.89 7.30
C ILE A 140 1.56 8.70 7.68
N LEU A 141 1.21 7.53 8.21
CA LEU A 141 -0.16 7.22 8.62
C LEU A 141 -0.62 8.12 9.78
N ALA A 142 0.26 8.41 10.74
CA ALA A 142 -0.04 9.35 11.82
C ALA A 142 -0.36 10.75 11.28
N GLY A 143 0.40 11.22 10.31
CA GLY A 143 0.15 12.50 9.63
C GLY A 143 -1.18 12.53 8.88
N LEU A 144 -1.68 11.39 8.45
CA LEU A 144 -2.98 11.24 7.79
C LEU A 144 -4.14 11.05 8.79
N GLY A 145 -3.85 10.92 10.06
CA GLY A 145 -4.86 10.71 11.11
C GLY A 145 -5.17 9.25 11.42
N PHE A 146 -4.33 8.33 10.96
CA PHE A 146 -4.50 6.90 11.23
C PHE A 146 -3.61 6.42 12.38
N ALA A 147 -4.14 5.51 13.19
CA ALA A 147 -3.39 4.88 14.27
C ALA A 147 -2.25 4.02 13.72
N ASN A 148 -1.23 3.77 14.56
CA ASN A 148 -0.13 2.89 14.24
C ASN A 148 -0.65 1.50 13.87
N PRO A 149 -0.42 1.02 12.62
CA PRO A 149 -0.94 -0.27 12.17
C PRO A 149 -0.31 -1.48 12.87
N TYR A 150 0.83 -1.26 13.51
CA TYR A 150 1.58 -2.31 14.23
C TYR A 150 1.32 -2.29 15.72
N ALA A 151 0.54 -1.34 16.24
CA ALA A 151 0.21 -1.29 17.65
C ALA A 151 -0.74 -2.43 18.03
N ALA A 152 -0.50 -3.03 19.21
CA ALA A 152 -1.40 -4.03 19.74
C ALA A 152 -2.75 -3.40 20.09
N HIS A 153 -3.84 -3.96 19.54
CA HIS A 153 -5.18 -3.51 19.93
C HIS A 153 -5.52 -4.02 21.32
N PRO A 154 -6.05 -3.18 22.22
CA PRO A 154 -6.56 -3.66 23.49
C PRO A 154 -7.79 -4.54 23.26
N GLY A 155 -7.74 -5.81 23.67
CA GLY A 155 -8.87 -6.73 23.54
C GLY A 155 -8.46 -8.19 23.34
N PRO A 156 -9.42 -9.12 23.26
CA PRO A 156 -9.13 -10.56 23.12
C PRO A 156 -8.40 -10.94 21.83
N ALA A 157 -8.27 -10.01 20.88
CA ALA A 157 -7.53 -10.21 19.64
C ALA A 157 -6.00 -10.17 19.79
N THR A 158 -5.47 -9.85 20.96
CA THR A 158 -4.03 -9.75 21.23
C THR A 158 -3.25 -11.03 20.96
N LYS A 159 -3.89 -12.18 21.04
CA LYS A 159 -3.25 -13.48 20.73
C LYS A 159 -3.13 -13.74 19.22
N LEU A 160 -3.94 -13.10 18.40
CA LEU A 160 -3.93 -13.27 16.95
C LEU A 160 -2.91 -12.34 16.28
N SER A 161 -2.63 -11.17 16.86
CA SER A 161 -1.64 -10.24 16.33
C SER A 161 -0.20 -10.78 16.41
N ARG A 162 0.09 -11.68 17.35
CA ARG A 162 1.40 -12.33 17.48
C ARG A 162 1.66 -13.40 16.42
N ARG A 163 0.61 -13.96 15.79
CA ARG A 163 0.74 -14.95 14.72
C ARG A 163 0.90 -14.33 13.33
N ALA A 164 0.50 -13.10 13.15
CA ALA A 164 0.63 -12.38 11.88
C ALA A 164 2.03 -11.79 11.64
N ARG A 165 2.95 -11.94 12.61
CA ARG A 165 4.33 -11.44 12.52
C ARG A 165 5.35 -12.49 12.04
N ARG A 166 4.90 -13.64 11.56
CA ARG A 166 5.78 -14.64 10.98
C ARG A 166 5.62 -14.73 9.48
#